data_df3e8e36983594b94c702c14a6ad81bc
#
_entry.id   df3e8e36983594b94c702c14a6ad81bc
#
_cell.length_a   1.000
_cell.length_b   1.000
_cell.length_c   1.000
_cell.angle_alpha   90.00
_cell.angle_beta   90.00
_cell.angle_gamma   90.00
#
_symmetry.space_group_name_H-M   'P 1'
#
loop_
_entity.id
_entity.type
_entity.pdbx_description
1 polymer ?
#
loop_
_entity_poly.entity_id
_entity_poly.type
_entity_poly.pdbx_seq_one_letter_code
_entity_poly.pdbx_strand_id
1 'polypeptide(L)'
;GIMMASHSVTKGSQDLSGAIAHSLGVDFGRAEEMKREIGLSSLPEHKEIRNIMEPILDYIFLEVSRVIKDYQRKNGRAVSKVVLTGGGALLNGMVDFTVKRLGLEAALSDPFAKTEYPAFLAEALKGAGPSFSVAIGLALRGMQ
;
A
#
# COMPACT_ATOMS: atom_id res chain seq x y z
N GLY A 1 1.42 -0.11 21.51
CA GLY A 1 0.08 0.14 20.92
C GLY A 1 -0.80 -1.09 21.02
N ILE A 2 -2.11 -0.89 21.14
CA ILE A 2 -3.10 -1.98 21.24
C ILE A 2 -3.84 -2.04 19.90
N MET A 3 -3.96 -3.23 19.30
CA MET A 3 -4.79 -3.45 18.11
C MET A 3 -6.28 -3.32 18.51
N MET A 4 -6.99 -2.38 17.92
CA MET A 4 -8.39 -2.09 18.23
C MET A 4 -9.37 -2.81 17.28
N ALA A 5 -8.97 -3.06 16.04
CA ALA A 5 -9.75 -3.76 15.03
C ALA A 5 -8.82 -4.38 13.98
N SER A 6 -9.28 -5.43 13.31
CA SER A 6 -8.59 -6.08 12.20
C SER A 6 -9.62 -6.42 11.12
N HIS A 7 -9.25 -6.27 9.87
CA HIS A 7 -10.07 -6.63 8.72
C HIS A 7 -9.17 -7.12 7.59
N SER A 8 -9.65 -8.09 6.83
CA SER A 8 -8.94 -8.64 5.68
C SER A 8 -9.74 -8.42 4.41
N VAL A 9 -9.07 -7.96 3.38
CA VAL A 9 -9.64 -7.80 2.03
C VAL A 9 -9.07 -8.91 1.15
N THR A 10 -9.93 -9.54 0.34
CA THR A 10 -9.54 -10.68 -0.52
C THR A 10 -8.80 -10.28 -1.79
N LYS A 11 -8.69 -8.99 -2.08
CA LYS A 11 -7.97 -8.43 -3.22
C LYS A 11 -6.65 -7.83 -2.78
N GLY A 12 -5.62 -7.93 -3.63
CA GLY A 12 -4.31 -7.42 -3.35
C GLY A 12 -3.46 -7.15 -4.60
N SER A 13 -2.16 -6.99 -4.39
CA SER A 13 -1.21 -6.63 -5.47
C SER A 13 -1.16 -7.65 -6.61
N GLN A 14 -1.35 -8.94 -6.33
CA GLN A 14 -1.38 -9.98 -7.37
C GLN A 14 -2.61 -9.88 -8.27
N ASP A 15 -3.76 -9.45 -7.73
CA ASP A 15 -4.96 -9.21 -8.53
C ASP A 15 -4.77 -8.08 -9.54
N LEU A 16 -3.99 -7.05 -9.18
CA LEU A 16 -3.62 -5.96 -10.09
C LEU A 16 -2.78 -6.50 -11.27
N SER A 17 -1.74 -7.29 -10.98
CA SER A 17 -0.90 -7.90 -12.02
C SER A 17 -1.69 -8.86 -12.89
N GLY A 18 -2.57 -9.67 -12.29
CA GLY A 18 -3.47 -10.58 -13.02
C GLY A 18 -4.43 -9.84 -13.96
N ALA A 19 -5.00 -8.73 -13.52
CA ALA A 19 -5.87 -7.90 -14.34
C ALA A 19 -5.12 -7.28 -15.53
N ILE A 20 -3.90 -6.78 -15.31
CA ILE A 20 -3.05 -6.26 -16.38
C ILE A 20 -2.72 -7.37 -17.38
N ALA A 21 -2.25 -8.54 -16.90
CA ALA A 21 -1.91 -9.67 -17.73
C ALA A 21 -3.07 -10.10 -18.62
N HIS A 22 -4.26 -10.24 -18.03
CA HIS A 22 -5.48 -10.62 -18.74
C HIS A 22 -5.93 -9.56 -19.76
N SER A 23 -5.93 -8.29 -19.36
CA SER A 23 -6.44 -7.20 -20.21
C SER A 23 -5.53 -6.91 -21.40
N LEU A 24 -4.22 -7.05 -21.25
CA LEU A 24 -3.24 -6.73 -22.29
C LEU A 24 -2.71 -7.99 -23.02
N GLY A 25 -3.10 -9.20 -22.59
CA GLY A 25 -2.63 -10.44 -23.19
C GLY A 25 -1.14 -10.68 -23.02
N VAL A 26 -0.55 -10.20 -21.91
CA VAL A 26 0.88 -10.40 -21.57
C VAL A 26 1.02 -11.43 -20.45
N ASP A 27 2.22 -12.00 -20.31
CA ASP A 27 2.50 -12.89 -19.18
C ASP A 27 2.51 -12.14 -17.84
N PHE A 28 2.38 -12.89 -16.74
CA PHE A 28 2.29 -12.31 -15.39
C PHE A 28 3.56 -11.55 -14.98
N GLY A 29 4.75 -12.03 -15.40
CA GLY A 29 6.02 -11.36 -15.10
C GLY A 29 6.07 -9.97 -15.74
N ARG A 30 5.69 -9.88 -17.02
CA ARG A 30 5.63 -8.61 -17.73
C ARG A 30 4.58 -7.67 -17.13
N ALA A 31 3.41 -8.19 -16.75
CA ALA A 31 2.38 -7.42 -16.07
C ALA A 31 2.87 -6.85 -14.72
N GLU A 32 3.63 -7.64 -13.96
CA GLU A 32 4.22 -7.21 -12.70
C GLU A 32 5.26 -6.09 -12.89
N GLU A 33 6.10 -6.18 -13.92
CA GLU A 33 7.03 -5.11 -14.31
C GLU A 33 6.27 -3.83 -14.65
N MET A 34 5.29 -3.91 -15.56
CA MET A 34 4.47 -2.76 -15.96
C MET A 34 3.77 -2.12 -14.76
N LYS A 35 3.22 -2.92 -13.86
CA LYS A 35 2.62 -2.42 -12.61
C LYS A 35 3.61 -1.64 -11.76
N ARG A 36 4.83 -2.14 -11.59
CA ARG A 36 5.86 -1.49 -10.78
C ARG A 36 6.39 -0.21 -11.40
N GLU A 37 6.64 -0.22 -12.70
CA GLU A 37 7.18 0.92 -13.43
C GLU A 37 6.15 2.06 -13.55
N ILE A 38 4.94 1.72 -13.94
CA ILE A 38 3.89 2.69 -14.25
C ILE A 38 3.12 3.09 -13.00
N GLY A 39 2.66 2.11 -12.22
CA GLY A 39 1.82 2.35 -11.06
C GLY A 39 0.55 3.15 -11.40
N LEU A 40 0.24 4.11 -10.56
CA LEU A 40 -0.89 5.04 -10.71
C LEU A 40 -0.43 6.38 -11.33
N SER A 41 0.58 6.35 -12.17
CA SER A 41 1.07 7.52 -12.88
C SER A 41 -0.04 8.28 -13.59
N SER A 42 0.00 9.61 -13.52
CA SER A 42 -0.97 10.49 -14.19
C SER A 42 -0.63 10.78 -15.65
N LEU A 43 0.48 10.26 -16.16
CA LEU A 43 0.89 10.47 -17.55
C LEU A 43 -0.13 9.88 -18.52
N PRO A 44 -0.44 10.57 -19.63
CA PRO A 44 -1.43 10.13 -20.60
C PRO A 44 -1.17 8.73 -21.18
N GLU A 45 0.09 8.41 -21.47
CA GLU A 45 0.55 7.11 -21.97
C GLU A 45 0.35 5.96 -20.99
N HIS A 46 0.23 6.26 -19.69
CA HIS A 46 0.02 5.27 -18.64
C HIS A 46 -1.46 5.06 -18.29
N LYS A 47 -2.34 5.77 -18.96
CA LYS A 47 -3.78 5.78 -18.66
C LYS A 47 -4.42 4.39 -18.74
N GLU A 48 -4.01 3.58 -19.70
CA GLU A 48 -4.57 2.23 -19.91
C GLU A 48 -4.29 1.34 -18.69
N ILE A 49 -3.03 1.25 -18.26
CA ILE A 49 -2.63 0.46 -17.08
C ILE A 49 -3.34 0.95 -15.83
N ARG A 50 -3.40 2.26 -15.62
CA ARG A 50 -4.10 2.86 -14.50
C ARG A 50 -5.57 2.49 -14.49
N ASN A 51 -6.26 2.61 -15.63
CA ASN A 51 -7.68 2.27 -15.74
C ASN A 51 -7.99 0.80 -15.47
N ILE A 52 -7.04 -0.11 -15.75
CA ILE A 52 -7.17 -1.53 -15.41
C ILE A 52 -7.06 -1.75 -13.90
N MET A 53 -6.18 -1.02 -13.22
CA MET A 53 -5.92 -1.19 -11.79
C MET A 53 -6.93 -0.46 -10.89
N GLU A 54 -7.40 0.72 -11.31
CA GLU A 54 -8.26 1.57 -10.47
C GLU A 54 -9.51 0.85 -9.92
N PRO A 55 -10.28 0.04 -10.67
CA PRO A 55 -11.46 -0.63 -10.13
C PRO A 55 -11.15 -1.58 -8.97
N ILE A 56 -10.01 -2.28 -9.03
CA ILE A 56 -9.58 -3.19 -7.97
C ILE A 56 -9.15 -2.39 -6.73
N LEU A 57 -8.41 -1.31 -6.93
CA LEU A 57 -8.02 -0.41 -5.85
C LEU A 57 -9.23 0.26 -5.22
N ASP A 58 -10.19 0.71 -6.02
CA ASP A 58 -11.43 1.32 -5.52
C ASP A 58 -12.22 0.35 -4.65
N TYR A 59 -12.29 -0.92 -5.02
CA TYR A 59 -12.88 -1.95 -4.17
C TYR A 59 -12.15 -2.08 -2.83
N ILE A 60 -10.82 -2.16 -2.84
CA ILE A 60 -10.00 -2.23 -1.62
C ILE A 60 -10.25 -1.01 -0.73
N PHE A 61 -10.20 0.19 -1.30
CA PHE A 61 -10.38 1.43 -0.55
C PHE A 61 -11.82 1.63 -0.06
N LEU A 62 -12.81 1.09 -0.75
CA LEU A 62 -14.20 1.05 -0.27
C LEU A 62 -14.30 0.22 1.01
N GLU A 63 -13.68 -0.96 1.05
CA GLU A 63 -13.65 -1.81 2.24
C GLU A 63 -12.91 -1.12 3.40
N VAL A 64 -11.75 -0.49 3.12
CA VAL A 64 -11.02 0.30 4.12
C VAL A 64 -11.89 1.43 4.68
N SER A 65 -12.61 2.15 3.82
CA SER A 65 -13.52 3.23 4.24
C SER A 65 -14.64 2.72 5.16
N ARG A 66 -15.18 1.53 4.89
CA ARG A 66 -16.20 0.89 5.76
C ARG A 66 -15.63 0.60 7.14
N VAL A 67 -14.43 0.02 7.19
CA VAL A 67 -13.75 -0.28 8.46
C VAL A 67 -13.50 0.99 9.27
N ILE A 68 -13.01 2.05 8.63
CA ILE A 68 -12.77 3.35 9.28
C ILE A 68 -14.08 3.90 9.87
N LYS A 69 -15.16 3.92 9.09
CA LYS A 69 -16.48 4.42 9.54
C LYS A 69 -17.04 3.58 10.69
N ASP A 70 -16.92 2.27 10.63
CA ASP A 70 -17.36 1.37 11.68
C ASP A 70 -16.56 1.56 12.97
N TYR A 71 -15.24 1.75 12.86
CA TYR A 71 -14.39 2.06 14.00
C TYR A 71 -14.79 3.40 14.65
N GLN A 72 -14.96 4.44 13.86
CA GLN A 72 -15.37 5.77 14.33
C GLN A 72 -16.73 5.70 15.05
N ARG A 73 -17.69 4.99 14.45
CA ARG A 73 -19.04 4.83 15.06
C ARG A 73 -18.99 4.07 16.39
N LYS A 74 -18.17 3.01 16.49
CA LYS A 74 -18.10 2.19 17.70
C LYS A 74 -17.30 2.83 18.83
N ASN A 75 -16.27 3.58 18.50
CA ASN A 75 -15.31 4.08 19.49
C ASN A 75 -15.39 5.60 19.72
N GLY A 76 -16.19 6.33 18.94
CA GLY A 76 -16.29 7.80 19.03
C GLY A 76 -14.99 8.55 18.71
N ARG A 77 -14.01 7.88 18.08
CA ARG A 77 -12.69 8.44 17.77
C ARG A 77 -12.49 8.53 16.27
N ALA A 78 -12.09 9.69 15.79
CA ALA A 78 -11.73 9.88 14.38
C ALA A 78 -10.38 9.23 14.06
N VAL A 79 -10.29 8.62 12.90
CA VAL A 79 -9.01 8.23 12.29
C VAL A 79 -8.47 9.45 11.56
N SER A 80 -7.24 9.86 11.84
CA SER A 80 -6.60 11.03 11.23
C SER A 80 -5.54 10.67 10.21
N LYS A 81 -4.95 9.47 10.31
CA LYS A 81 -3.80 9.07 9.49
C LYS A 81 -3.86 7.60 9.09
N VAL A 82 -3.42 7.33 7.88
CA VAL A 82 -3.23 5.98 7.33
C VAL A 82 -1.74 5.75 7.10
N VAL A 83 -1.23 4.62 7.57
CA VAL A 83 0.13 4.17 7.29
C VAL A 83 0.08 2.99 6.35
N LEU A 84 0.65 3.16 5.18
CA LEU A 84 0.73 2.13 4.15
C LEU A 84 1.98 1.29 4.34
N THR A 85 1.83 -0.03 4.26
CA THR A 85 2.92 -0.99 4.45
C THR A 85 2.81 -2.15 3.46
N GLY A 86 3.91 -2.88 3.30
CA GLY A 86 4.00 -3.97 2.33
C GLY A 86 4.38 -3.51 0.92
N GLY A 87 4.69 -4.45 0.03
CA GLY A 87 5.15 -4.16 -1.33
C GLY A 87 4.14 -3.39 -2.18
N GLY A 88 2.83 -3.60 -1.96
CA GLY A 88 1.77 -2.86 -2.65
C GLY A 88 1.73 -1.37 -2.30
N ALA A 89 2.22 -0.98 -1.13
CA ALA A 89 2.33 0.41 -0.72
C ALA A 89 3.35 1.21 -1.55
N LEU A 90 4.33 0.52 -2.15
CA LEU A 90 5.39 1.11 -2.98
C LEU A 90 4.93 1.40 -4.43
N LEU A 91 3.69 1.06 -4.77
CA LEU A 91 3.14 1.38 -6.08
C LEU A 91 3.19 2.90 -6.30
N ASN A 92 3.78 3.32 -7.43
CA ASN A 92 3.88 4.73 -7.77
C ASN A 92 2.51 5.42 -7.70
N GLY A 93 2.41 6.55 -6.98
CA GLY A 93 1.17 7.30 -6.78
C GLY A 93 0.20 6.72 -5.72
N MET A 94 0.55 5.63 -5.02
CA MET A 94 -0.34 4.99 -4.03
C MET A 94 -0.67 5.92 -2.84
N VAL A 95 0.28 6.69 -2.35
CA VAL A 95 0.05 7.65 -1.25
C VAL A 95 -0.98 8.68 -1.65
N ASP A 96 -0.80 9.33 -2.82
CA ASP A 96 -1.72 10.35 -3.33
C ASP A 96 -3.11 9.76 -3.62
N PHE A 97 -3.15 8.55 -4.16
CA PHE A 97 -4.40 7.83 -4.37
C PHE A 97 -5.14 7.58 -3.05
N THR A 98 -4.41 7.16 -2.01
CA THR A 98 -4.95 6.94 -0.67
C THR A 98 -5.55 8.23 -0.10
N VAL A 99 -4.82 9.34 -0.16
CA VAL A 99 -5.29 10.65 0.31
C VAL A 99 -6.57 11.04 -0.42
N LYS A 100 -6.61 10.91 -1.75
CA LYS A 100 -7.80 11.24 -2.56
C LYS A 100 -9.00 10.37 -2.23
N ARG A 101 -8.80 9.06 -1.99
CA ARG A 101 -9.91 8.13 -1.74
C ARG A 101 -10.46 8.17 -0.32
N LEU A 102 -9.61 8.37 0.67
CA LEU A 102 -9.99 8.34 2.07
C LEU A 102 -10.19 9.72 2.69
N GLY A 103 -9.63 10.77 2.10
CA GLY A 103 -9.65 12.12 2.68
C GLY A 103 -8.84 12.23 3.97
N LEU A 104 -7.85 11.34 4.16
CA LEU A 104 -7.01 11.26 5.36
C LEU A 104 -5.55 11.46 4.98
N GLU A 105 -4.74 11.92 5.95
CA GLU A 105 -3.29 11.89 5.79
C GLU A 105 -2.81 10.45 5.54
N ALA A 106 -1.94 10.26 4.55
CA ALA A 106 -1.34 8.97 4.26
C ALA A 106 0.17 9.07 4.20
N ALA A 107 0.86 8.06 4.72
CA ALA A 107 2.31 7.96 4.65
C ALA A 107 2.74 6.49 4.47
N LEU A 108 3.92 6.30 3.89
CA LEU A 108 4.57 4.99 3.90
C LEU A 108 5.10 4.68 5.30
N SER A 109 5.10 3.39 5.65
CA SER A 109 5.74 2.94 6.88
C SER A 109 7.26 3.07 6.76
N ASP A 110 7.89 3.47 7.86
CA ASP A 110 9.34 3.44 8.03
C ASP A 110 9.68 2.48 9.19
N PRO A 111 9.84 1.19 8.91
CA PRO A 111 10.14 0.21 9.94
C PRO A 111 11.56 0.34 10.49
N PHE A 112 12.46 1.00 9.75
CA PHE A 112 13.85 1.21 10.14
C PHE A 112 14.07 2.46 11.01
N ALA A 113 13.07 3.31 11.21
CA ALA A 113 13.17 4.53 12.01
C ALA A 113 13.66 4.31 13.45
N LYS A 114 13.53 3.08 13.97
CA LYS A 114 13.97 2.69 15.33
C LYS A 114 15.19 1.76 15.33
N THR A 115 15.87 1.61 14.20
CA THR A 115 17.05 0.77 14.06
C THR A 115 18.26 1.63 13.71
N GLU A 116 19.44 1.21 14.18
CA GLU A 116 20.69 1.82 13.78
C GLU A 116 21.23 1.12 12.53
N TYR A 117 21.62 1.88 11.52
CA TYR A 117 22.22 1.37 10.29
C TYR A 117 23.21 2.37 9.70
N PRO A 118 24.19 1.91 8.91
CA PRO A 118 25.16 2.79 8.25
C PRO A 118 24.46 3.81 7.34
N ALA A 119 24.91 5.06 7.34
CA ALA A 119 24.31 6.16 6.62
C ALA A 119 24.18 5.91 5.10
N PHE A 120 25.10 5.16 4.50
CA PHE A 120 25.03 4.83 3.05
C PHE A 120 23.85 3.91 2.67
N LEU A 121 23.24 3.22 3.65
CA LEU A 121 22.06 2.39 3.42
C LEU A 121 20.74 3.15 3.55
N ALA A 122 20.77 4.37 4.06
CA ALA A 122 19.55 5.12 4.41
C ALA A 122 18.55 5.22 3.25
N GLU A 123 19.03 5.56 2.06
CA GLU A 123 18.17 5.74 0.87
C GLU A 123 17.58 4.41 0.39
N ALA A 124 18.39 3.36 0.35
CA ALA A 124 17.94 2.02 -0.03
C ALA A 124 16.92 1.45 0.97
N LEU A 125 17.17 1.62 2.27
CA LEU A 125 16.27 1.15 3.33
C LEU A 125 14.96 1.94 3.36
N LYS A 126 14.98 3.23 3.08
CA LYS A 126 13.78 4.06 2.95
C LYS A 126 12.89 3.59 1.80
N GLY A 127 13.49 3.28 0.64
CA GLY A 127 12.76 2.77 -0.52
C GLY A 127 12.19 1.37 -0.31
N ALA A 128 12.92 0.48 0.36
CA ALA A 128 12.49 -0.91 0.60
C ALA A 128 11.68 -1.09 1.90
N GLY A 129 11.72 -0.11 2.80
CA GLY A 129 11.17 -0.18 4.15
C GLY A 129 9.77 -0.79 4.26
N PRO A 130 8.78 -0.29 3.52
CA PRO A 130 7.42 -0.81 3.59
C PRO A 130 7.32 -2.33 3.38
N SER A 131 8.17 -2.93 2.53
CA SER A 131 8.19 -4.38 2.28
C SER A 131 8.73 -5.19 3.45
N PHE A 132 9.55 -4.59 4.30
CA PHE A 132 10.16 -5.25 5.45
C PHE A 132 9.43 -5.01 6.78
N SER A 133 8.33 -4.26 6.80
CA SER A 133 7.65 -3.86 8.03
C SER A 133 7.26 -5.04 8.93
N VAL A 134 6.82 -6.16 8.37
CA VAL A 134 6.44 -7.35 9.14
C VAL A 134 7.68 -8.01 9.74
N ALA A 135 8.74 -8.19 8.96
CA ALA A 135 9.97 -8.83 9.42
C ALA A 135 10.64 -8.01 10.53
N ILE A 136 10.76 -6.68 10.35
CA ILE A 136 11.33 -5.79 11.35
C ILE A 136 10.44 -5.73 12.60
N GLY A 137 9.13 -5.67 12.45
CA GLY A 137 8.20 -5.69 13.57
C GLY A 137 8.31 -6.95 14.42
N LEU A 138 8.46 -8.11 13.78
CA LEU A 138 8.69 -9.39 14.48
C LEU A 138 10.04 -9.43 15.17
N ALA A 139 11.11 -8.96 14.52
CA ALA A 139 12.45 -8.91 15.10
C ALA A 139 12.47 -8.02 16.34
N LEU A 140 11.91 -6.80 16.27
CA LEU A 140 11.85 -5.88 17.41
C LEU A 140 11.01 -6.43 18.56
N ARG A 141 9.95 -7.19 18.27
CA ARG A 141 9.15 -7.85 19.30
C ARG A 141 9.90 -8.98 20.01
N GLY A 142 10.75 -9.71 19.29
CA GLY A 142 11.58 -10.79 19.87
C GLY A 142 12.73 -10.29 20.72
N MET A 143 13.04 -8.99 20.68
CA MET A 143 14.11 -8.35 21.48
C MET A 143 13.58 -7.67 22.75
N GLN A 144 12.27 -7.67 23.00
CA GLN A 144 11.63 -7.18 24.22
C GLN A 144 11.42 -8.31 25.22
#